data_22349075ee3999aadf9ac78fa1706062
#
_entry.id   22349075ee3999aadf9ac78fa1706062
#
_cell.length_a   1.000
_cell.length_b   1.000
_cell.length_c   1.000
_cell.angle_alpha   90.00
_cell.angle_beta   90.00
_cell.angle_gamma   90.00
#
_symmetry.space_group_name_H-M   'P 1'
#
loop_
_entity.id
_entity.type
_entity.pdbx_description
1 polymer ?
#
loop_
_entity_poly.entity_id
_entity_poly.type
_entity_poly.pdbx_seq_one_letter_code
_entity_poly.pdbx_strand_id
1 'polypeptide(L)'
;MNLFKKIPLFLYFLTIAAFMVGCSSSGQTKMKHTEWCRIRYEKAEELFKKEKYGRTTDKLEEILSTCAGTGYMEQAQFLMAESYFNMEDWIEARGEYGSFILNFPGSPFIETAEFRKAVASFNMEFRVSRDEANTTTAMRDFERYRSNYPESPLNDSVNYYYDLLIERLAEKEFQTARLYLRMDKYQAAVIYFKEFLETYPNSKRRTEALFMIAQAYNELDQFETAKLYLNIAKNEASADDKKIQKQIAKTEKKIDKAEIAFAKRMKKDSQKKRFQKEDRGMQN
;
A
#
# COMPACT_ATOMS: atom_id res chain seq x y z
N MET A 1 58.74 7.23 71.33
CA MET A 1 58.18 6.16 72.14
C MET A 1 57.27 5.36 71.24
N ASN A 2 57.92 4.24 70.73
CA ASN A 2 57.35 3.38 69.67
C ASN A 2 56.33 2.43 70.23
N LEU A 3 55.12 2.41 69.66
CA LEU A 3 54.17 1.31 69.81
C LEU A 3 53.51 0.97 68.48
N PHE A 4 54.26 0.34 67.55
CA PHE A 4 53.66 -0.45 66.50
C PHE A 4 53.60 -1.91 66.98
N LYS A 5 52.50 -2.32 67.58
CA LYS A 5 52.22 -3.68 67.90
C LYS A 5 51.98 -4.48 66.68
N LYS A 6 52.76 -5.57 66.53
CA LYS A 6 52.70 -6.59 65.47
C LYS A 6 51.27 -7.12 65.35
N ILE A 7 50.63 -6.82 64.16
CA ILE A 7 49.42 -7.52 63.75
C ILE A 7 49.87 -8.87 63.25
N PRO A 8 49.38 -10.02 63.79
CA PRO A 8 49.83 -11.32 63.36
C PRO A 8 49.41 -11.58 61.88
N LEU A 9 50.32 -12.06 61.06
CA LEU A 9 50.19 -12.37 59.67
C LEU A 9 48.97 -13.26 59.36
N PHE A 10 48.43 -13.92 60.39
CA PHE A 10 47.25 -14.81 60.34
C PHE A 10 45.94 -14.05 60.08
N LEU A 11 45.81 -12.79 60.48
CA LEU A 11 44.61 -11.95 60.28
C LEU A 11 44.56 -11.40 58.87
N TYR A 12 45.70 -11.26 58.20
CA TYR A 12 45.77 -10.81 56.79
C TYR A 12 45.34 -11.90 55.80
N PHE A 13 45.57 -13.15 56.11
CA PHE A 13 45.10 -14.30 55.31
C PHE A 13 43.59 -14.55 55.45
N LEU A 14 43.03 -14.23 56.63
CA LEU A 14 41.57 -14.40 56.83
C LEU A 14 40.72 -13.37 56.11
N THR A 15 41.25 -12.16 55.87
CA THR A 15 40.55 -11.10 55.12
C THR A 15 40.60 -11.31 53.63
N ILE A 16 41.64 -11.96 53.10
CA ILE A 16 41.77 -12.31 51.65
C ILE A 16 40.85 -13.50 51.33
N ALA A 17 40.67 -14.46 52.21
CA ALA A 17 39.77 -15.59 52.01
C ALA A 17 38.30 -15.21 51.97
N ALA A 18 37.91 -14.13 52.64
CA ALA A 18 36.50 -13.64 52.63
C ALA A 18 36.09 -12.94 51.33
N PHE A 19 37.05 -12.45 50.50
CA PHE A 19 36.74 -11.80 49.21
C PHE A 19 36.59 -12.76 48.01
N MET A 20 36.93 -14.05 48.19
CA MET A 20 36.83 -15.03 47.10
C MET A 20 35.52 -15.82 47.06
N VAL A 21 34.57 -15.59 47.97
CA VAL A 21 33.28 -16.33 48.02
C VAL A 21 32.13 -15.55 47.31
N GLY A 22 32.41 -14.33 46.82
CA GLY A 22 31.39 -13.42 46.29
C GLY A 22 30.95 -13.61 44.81
N CYS A 23 31.53 -14.54 44.03
CA CYS A 23 31.28 -14.59 42.57
C CYS A 23 30.56 -15.85 42.04
N SER A 24 29.87 -16.59 42.89
CA SER A 24 29.24 -17.87 42.44
C SER A 24 27.72 -17.82 42.29
N SER A 25 27.04 -16.73 42.61
CA SER A 25 25.57 -16.72 42.58
C SER A 25 24.94 -16.14 41.29
N SER A 26 25.72 -15.41 40.47
CA SER A 26 25.17 -14.77 39.28
C SER A 26 24.92 -15.75 38.11
N GLY A 27 25.69 -16.83 38.03
CA GLY A 27 25.52 -17.83 36.94
C GLY A 27 24.29 -18.71 37.12
N GLN A 28 23.98 -19.10 38.36
CA GLN A 28 22.79 -19.94 38.59
C GLN A 28 21.47 -19.17 38.46
N THR A 29 21.45 -17.90 38.88
CA THR A 29 20.27 -17.04 38.68
C THR A 29 20.06 -16.70 37.21
N LYS A 30 21.14 -16.47 36.45
CA LYS A 30 21.08 -16.20 35.03
C LYS A 30 20.61 -17.43 34.22
N MET A 31 21.09 -18.63 34.56
CA MET A 31 20.62 -19.87 33.94
C MET A 31 19.14 -20.15 34.30
N LYS A 32 18.71 -19.92 35.52
CA LYS A 32 17.31 -20.07 35.92
C LYS A 32 16.40 -19.09 35.19
N HIS A 33 16.85 -17.86 34.96
CA HIS A 33 16.08 -16.86 34.26
C HIS A 33 15.93 -17.21 32.77
N THR A 34 16.99 -17.62 32.10
CA THR A 34 16.94 -18.07 30.69
C THR A 34 16.05 -19.31 30.52
N GLU A 35 16.10 -20.24 31.51
CA GLU A 35 15.24 -21.42 31.46
C GLU A 35 13.76 -21.05 31.66
N TRP A 36 13.48 -20.09 32.54
CA TRP A 36 12.13 -19.54 32.71
C TRP A 36 11.61 -18.91 31.39
N CYS A 37 12.44 -18.11 30.72
CA CYS A 37 12.10 -17.51 29.44
C CYS A 37 11.83 -18.57 28.35
N ARG A 38 12.64 -19.64 28.33
CA ARG A 38 12.45 -20.77 27.42
C ARG A 38 11.06 -21.40 27.58
N ILE A 39 10.71 -21.76 28.80
CA ILE A 39 9.42 -22.41 29.10
C ILE A 39 8.23 -21.51 28.71
N ARG A 40 8.35 -20.19 28.95
CA ARG A 40 7.32 -19.22 28.60
C ARG A 40 7.17 -19.07 27.08
N TYR A 41 8.29 -19.02 26.37
CA TYR A 41 8.28 -18.95 24.92
C TYR A 41 7.67 -20.22 24.29
N GLU A 42 8.09 -21.41 24.73
CA GLU A 42 7.50 -22.68 24.25
C GLU A 42 5.99 -22.72 24.47
N LYS A 43 5.50 -22.17 25.60
CA LYS A 43 4.07 -22.07 25.85
C LYS A 43 3.35 -21.10 24.91
N ALA A 44 3.98 -19.96 24.59
CA ALA A 44 3.44 -19.01 23.62
C ALA A 44 3.41 -19.65 22.22
N GLU A 45 4.47 -20.36 21.81
CA GLU A 45 4.54 -21.08 20.55
C GLU A 45 3.47 -22.19 20.44
N GLU A 46 3.21 -22.93 21.55
CA GLU A 46 2.12 -23.90 21.61
C GLU A 46 0.75 -23.26 21.39
N LEU A 47 0.51 -22.07 21.97
CA LEU A 47 -0.73 -21.32 21.78
C LEU A 47 -0.86 -20.82 20.33
N PHE A 48 0.22 -20.35 19.74
CA PHE A 48 0.26 -19.92 18.34
C PHE A 48 -0.09 -21.08 17.39
N LYS A 49 0.54 -22.24 17.58
CA LYS A 49 0.23 -23.47 16.80
C LYS A 49 -1.22 -23.93 16.94
N LYS A 50 -1.88 -23.55 18.02
CA LYS A 50 -3.32 -23.77 18.26
C LYS A 50 -4.21 -22.62 17.79
N GLU A 51 -3.66 -21.70 17.02
CA GLU A 51 -4.33 -20.50 16.47
C GLU A 51 -4.97 -19.61 17.54
N LYS A 52 -4.47 -19.69 18.80
CA LYS A 52 -4.94 -18.88 19.91
C LYS A 52 -4.15 -17.55 19.99
N TYR A 53 -4.12 -16.81 18.88
CA TYR A 53 -3.24 -15.67 18.68
C TYR A 53 -3.36 -14.59 19.77
N GLY A 54 -4.56 -14.20 20.20
CA GLY A 54 -4.72 -13.21 21.26
C GLY A 54 -4.13 -13.67 22.61
N ARG A 55 -4.22 -15.00 22.92
CA ARG A 55 -3.56 -15.56 24.12
C ARG A 55 -2.05 -15.67 23.94
N THR A 56 -1.61 -15.80 22.69
CA THR A 56 -0.19 -15.80 22.35
C THR A 56 0.40 -14.43 22.61
N THR A 57 -0.26 -13.36 22.15
CA THR A 57 0.21 -11.97 22.38
C THR A 57 0.32 -11.66 23.87
N ASP A 58 -0.66 -12.03 24.70
CA ASP A 58 -0.61 -11.86 26.17
C ASP A 58 0.66 -12.49 26.78
N LYS A 59 1.05 -13.68 26.30
CA LYS A 59 2.24 -14.39 26.78
C LYS A 59 3.54 -13.79 26.26
N LEU A 60 3.53 -13.30 25.03
CA LEU A 60 4.69 -12.68 24.43
C LEU A 60 5.00 -11.30 25.05
N GLU A 61 4.00 -10.52 25.44
CA GLU A 61 4.19 -9.27 26.18
C GLU A 61 4.96 -9.51 27.50
N GLU A 62 4.61 -10.57 28.23
CA GLU A 62 5.33 -10.97 29.44
C GLU A 62 6.81 -11.27 29.14
N ILE A 63 7.09 -11.98 28.03
CA ILE A 63 8.45 -12.32 27.61
C ILE A 63 9.22 -11.06 27.19
N LEU A 64 8.62 -10.21 26.37
CA LEU A 64 9.25 -8.99 25.85
C LEU A 64 9.61 -8.02 26.99
N SER A 65 8.82 -7.99 28.06
CA SER A 65 9.09 -7.15 29.23
C SER A 65 10.13 -7.72 30.20
N THR A 66 10.28 -9.06 30.27
CA THR A 66 11.06 -9.70 31.33
C THR A 66 12.31 -10.41 30.85
N CYS A 67 12.36 -10.88 29.59
CA CYS A 67 13.42 -11.73 29.06
C CYS A 67 14.55 -10.97 28.34
N ALA A 68 14.74 -9.69 28.67
CA ALA A 68 15.80 -8.89 28.07
C ALA A 68 17.19 -9.55 28.21
N GLY A 69 17.97 -9.52 27.12
CA GLY A 69 19.30 -10.12 27.06
C GLY A 69 19.31 -11.64 26.90
N THR A 70 18.17 -12.28 26.68
CA THR A 70 18.08 -13.69 26.30
C THR A 70 17.84 -13.82 24.79
N GLY A 71 18.17 -15.01 24.20
CA GLY A 71 17.92 -15.29 22.78
C GLY A 71 16.42 -15.37 22.42
N TYR A 72 15.52 -15.34 23.40
CA TYR A 72 14.07 -15.45 23.17
C TYR A 72 13.40 -14.14 22.79
N MET A 73 14.07 -12.99 22.97
CA MET A 73 13.51 -11.67 22.61
C MET A 73 13.21 -11.55 21.11
N GLU A 74 14.17 -11.97 20.28
CA GLU A 74 14.03 -11.95 18.82
C GLU A 74 12.86 -12.79 18.36
N GLN A 75 12.83 -14.05 18.82
CA GLN A 75 11.77 -15.01 18.45
C GLN A 75 10.40 -14.56 18.99
N ALA A 76 10.35 -14.00 20.18
CA ALA A 76 9.12 -13.50 20.80
C ALA A 76 8.55 -12.30 20.03
N GLN A 77 9.39 -11.34 19.65
CA GLN A 77 8.92 -10.19 18.88
C GLN A 77 8.46 -10.56 17.47
N PHE A 78 9.17 -11.48 16.81
CA PHE A 78 8.72 -12.00 15.52
C PHE A 78 7.38 -12.74 15.65
N LEU A 79 7.23 -13.61 16.65
CA LEU A 79 5.99 -14.36 16.87
C LEU A 79 4.82 -13.42 17.29
N MET A 80 5.11 -12.31 17.97
CA MET A 80 4.14 -11.25 18.26
C MET A 80 3.58 -10.66 16.95
N ALA A 81 4.46 -10.25 16.05
CA ALA A 81 4.09 -9.72 14.76
C ALA A 81 3.27 -10.73 13.93
N GLU A 82 3.70 -12.02 13.90
CA GLU A 82 2.98 -13.11 13.26
C GLU A 82 1.59 -13.34 13.87
N SER A 83 1.45 -13.17 15.21
CA SER A 83 0.17 -13.32 15.90
C SER A 83 -0.82 -12.25 15.47
N TYR A 84 -0.44 -10.99 15.45
CA TYR A 84 -1.27 -9.89 14.96
C TYR A 84 -1.60 -10.04 13.48
N PHE A 85 -0.62 -10.48 12.67
CA PHE A 85 -0.83 -10.73 11.25
C PHE A 85 -1.91 -11.79 11.00
N ASN A 86 -1.88 -12.88 11.76
CA ASN A 86 -2.87 -13.95 11.64
C ASN A 86 -4.24 -13.59 12.24
N MET A 87 -4.31 -12.61 13.14
CA MET A 87 -5.57 -11.99 13.60
C MET A 87 -6.11 -10.96 12.60
N GLU A 88 -5.35 -10.67 11.56
CA GLU A 88 -5.64 -9.57 10.61
C GLU A 88 -5.66 -8.18 11.28
N ASP A 89 -4.99 -8.02 12.41
CA ASP A 89 -4.77 -6.75 13.08
C ASP A 89 -3.57 -6.04 12.44
N TRP A 90 -3.82 -5.48 11.25
CA TRP A 90 -2.79 -5.02 10.32
C TRP A 90 -1.96 -3.85 10.85
N ILE A 91 -2.54 -2.99 11.68
CA ILE A 91 -1.86 -1.83 12.26
C ILE A 91 -0.81 -2.33 13.26
N GLU A 92 -1.22 -3.20 14.15
CA GLU A 92 -0.37 -3.82 15.18
C GLU A 92 0.70 -4.70 14.52
N ALA A 93 0.30 -5.56 13.56
CA ALA A 93 1.23 -6.39 12.81
C ALA A 93 2.33 -5.57 12.15
N ARG A 94 1.96 -4.50 11.44
CA ARG A 94 2.91 -3.60 10.79
C ARG A 94 3.85 -2.93 11.77
N GLY A 95 3.33 -2.52 12.93
CA GLY A 95 4.10 -1.93 14.03
C GLY A 95 5.12 -2.89 14.59
N GLU A 96 4.70 -4.12 14.90
CA GLU A 96 5.57 -5.16 15.48
C GLU A 96 6.65 -5.64 14.51
N TYR A 97 6.32 -5.84 13.21
CA TYR A 97 7.34 -6.11 12.19
C TYR A 97 8.33 -4.95 12.05
N GLY A 98 7.83 -3.70 12.12
CA GLY A 98 8.69 -2.52 12.11
C GLY A 98 9.67 -2.49 13.27
N SER A 99 9.19 -2.78 14.48
CA SER A 99 10.00 -2.89 15.70
C SER A 99 10.99 -4.04 15.61
N PHE A 100 10.59 -5.19 15.08
CA PHE A 100 11.46 -6.34 14.86
C PHE A 100 12.62 -5.99 13.90
N ILE A 101 12.34 -5.35 12.78
CA ILE A 101 13.34 -4.94 11.79
C ILE A 101 14.38 -4.00 12.41
N LEU A 102 13.93 -3.08 13.28
CA LEU A 102 14.82 -2.13 13.95
C LEU A 102 15.68 -2.79 15.03
N ASN A 103 15.09 -3.70 15.82
CA ASN A 103 15.74 -4.30 16.98
C ASN A 103 16.67 -5.47 16.60
N PHE A 104 16.38 -6.18 15.51
CA PHE A 104 17.09 -7.40 15.10
C PHE A 104 17.50 -7.37 13.61
N PRO A 105 18.31 -6.38 13.19
CA PRO A 105 18.66 -6.21 11.77
C PRO A 105 19.51 -7.36 11.18
N GLY A 106 20.10 -8.20 12.04
CA GLY A 106 20.86 -9.39 11.64
C GLY A 106 20.08 -10.71 11.72
N SER A 107 18.78 -10.64 11.97
CA SER A 107 17.93 -11.82 12.09
C SER A 107 17.77 -12.57 10.76
N PRO A 108 17.75 -13.92 10.77
CA PRO A 108 17.39 -14.69 9.57
C PRO A 108 15.92 -14.46 9.14
N PHE A 109 15.08 -13.90 10.00
CA PHE A 109 13.68 -13.58 9.70
C PHE A 109 13.46 -12.18 9.13
N ILE A 110 14.56 -11.40 8.92
CA ILE A 110 14.46 -9.99 8.53
C ILE A 110 13.73 -9.82 7.18
N GLU A 111 14.05 -10.63 6.18
CA GLU A 111 13.41 -10.61 4.87
C GLU A 111 11.92 -10.91 4.97
N THR A 112 11.57 -11.95 5.74
CA THR A 112 10.15 -12.30 5.98
C THR A 112 9.41 -11.18 6.70
N ALA A 113 10.04 -10.54 7.68
CA ALA A 113 9.45 -9.43 8.42
C ALA A 113 9.22 -8.20 7.53
N GLU A 114 10.15 -7.85 6.64
CA GLU A 114 9.98 -6.75 5.68
C GLU A 114 8.86 -7.03 4.69
N PHE A 115 8.79 -8.24 4.15
CA PHE A 115 7.71 -8.65 3.25
C PHE A 115 6.34 -8.61 3.95
N ARG A 116 6.22 -9.23 5.13
CA ARG A 116 4.98 -9.26 5.91
C ARG A 116 4.53 -7.88 6.36
N LYS A 117 5.47 -7.00 6.71
CA LYS A 117 5.18 -5.59 6.98
C LYS A 117 4.55 -4.89 5.78
N ALA A 118 5.09 -5.11 4.57
CA ALA A 118 4.54 -4.54 3.36
C ALA A 118 3.13 -5.08 3.06
N VAL A 119 2.91 -6.39 3.26
CA VAL A 119 1.58 -7.02 3.13
C VAL A 119 0.60 -6.50 4.18
N ALA A 120 1.04 -6.27 5.42
CA ALA A 120 0.21 -5.64 6.45
C ALA A 120 -0.18 -4.21 6.03
N SER A 121 0.77 -3.40 5.51
CA SER A 121 0.50 -2.06 4.98
C SER A 121 -0.53 -2.08 3.85
N PHE A 122 -0.45 -3.06 2.94
CA PHE A 122 -1.42 -3.27 1.87
C PHE A 122 -2.83 -3.56 2.42
N ASN A 123 -2.93 -4.44 3.41
CA ASN A 123 -4.22 -4.82 3.99
C ASN A 123 -4.84 -3.72 4.87
N MET A 124 -4.03 -2.89 5.54
CA MET A 124 -4.50 -1.68 6.24
C MET A 124 -5.29 -0.77 5.31
N GLU A 125 -4.84 -0.61 4.07
CA GLU A 125 -5.47 0.20 3.04
C GLU A 125 -6.93 -0.20 2.81
N PHE A 126 -7.23 -1.51 2.81
CA PHE A 126 -8.58 -2.00 2.54
C PHE A 126 -9.55 -1.81 3.71
N ARG A 127 -9.05 -1.75 4.96
CA ARG A 127 -9.89 -1.67 6.16
C ARG A 127 -10.14 -0.26 6.69
N VAL A 128 -9.13 0.61 6.65
CA VAL A 128 -9.11 1.82 7.50
C VAL A 128 -9.44 3.09 6.74
N SER A 129 -9.14 3.19 5.46
CA SER A 129 -9.34 4.45 4.75
C SER A 129 -9.29 4.28 3.22
N ARG A 130 -10.09 5.09 2.54
CA ARG A 130 -9.88 5.42 1.13
C ARG A 130 -8.76 6.47 0.96
N ASP A 131 -7.86 6.55 1.93
CA ASP A 131 -6.88 7.61 2.01
C ASP A 131 -5.62 7.24 1.22
N GLU A 132 -5.21 8.12 0.32
CA GLU A 132 -4.04 7.98 -0.55
C GLU A 132 -2.73 7.78 0.23
N ALA A 133 -2.68 8.29 1.47
CA ALA A 133 -1.52 8.16 2.35
C ALA A 133 -1.19 6.69 2.66
N ASN A 134 -2.19 5.83 2.84
CA ASN A 134 -1.99 4.42 3.12
C ASN A 134 -1.51 3.67 1.87
N THR A 135 -2.10 3.96 0.69
CA THR A 135 -1.65 3.40 -0.60
C THR A 135 -0.18 3.71 -0.84
N THR A 136 0.22 4.97 -0.68
CA THR A 136 1.62 5.41 -0.85
C THR A 136 2.55 4.75 0.17
N THR A 137 2.09 4.53 1.39
CA THR A 137 2.88 3.84 2.43
C THR A 137 3.11 2.38 2.07
N ALA A 138 2.08 1.66 1.62
CA ALA A 138 2.19 0.28 1.16
C ALA A 138 3.14 0.16 -0.05
N MET A 139 3.01 1.04 -1.04
CA MET A 139 3.90 1.08 -2.20
C MET A 139 5.36 1.25 -1.77
N ARG A 140 5.63 2.19 -0.85
CA ARG A 140 6.99 2.43 -0.34
C ARG A 140 7.56 1.22 0.42
N ASP A 141 6.74 0.51 1.19
CA ASP A 141 7.18 -0.69 1.91
C ASP A 141 7.53 -1.81 0.92
N PHE A 142 6.78 -2.00 -0.17
CA PHE A 142 7.11 -2.95 -1.24
C PHE A 142 8.33 -2.54 -2.07
N GLU A 143 8.48 -1.26 -2.39
CA GLU A 143 9.67 -0.74 -3.10
C GLU A 143 10.95 -0.96 -2.28
N ARG A 144 10.88 -0.71 -0.97
CA ARG A 144 11.99 -0.98 -0.06
C ARG A 144 12.35 -2.46 -0.05
N TYR A 145 11.35 -3.33 0.07
CA TYR A 145 11.59 -4.78 0.02
C TYR A 145 12.30 -5.19 -1.27
N ARG A 146 11.79 -4.78 -2.42
CA ARG A 146 12.39 -5.10 -3.73
C ARG A 146 13.81 -4.56 -3.89
N SER A 147 14.09 -3.38 -3.33
CA SER A 147 15.43 -2.78 -3.34
C SER A 147 16.41 -3.54 -2.45
N ASN A 148 15.93 -4.02 -1.28
CA ASN A 148 16.78 -4.76 -0.33
C ASN A 148 17.03 -6.21 -0.78
N TYR A 149 16.07 -6.82 -1.49
CA TYR A 149 16.07 -8.23 -1.87
C TYR A 149 15.78 -8.42 -3.38
N PRO A 150 16.64 -7.94 -4.29
CA PRO A 150 16.38 -7.98 -5.73
C PRO A 150 16.25 -9.40 -6.29
N GLU A 151 16.93 -10.39 -5.68
CA GLU A 151 16.92 -11.79 -6.09
C GLU A 151 15.92 -12.66 -5.31
N SER A 152 15.05 -12.05 -4.50
CA SER A 152 14.09 -12.81 -3.71
C SER A 152 13.02 -13.49 -4.57
N PRO A 153 12.66 -14.75 -4.30
CA PRO A 153 11.57 -15.43 -4.97
C PRO A 153 10.20 -14.81 -4.66
N LEU A 154 10.09 -13.95 -3.64
CA LEU A 154 8.86 -13.23 -3.29
C LEU A 154 8.61 -12.00 -4.16
N ASN A 155 9.56 -11.62 -5.05
CA ASN A 155 9.39 -10.45 -5.91
C ASN A 155 8.20 -10.56 -6.86
N ASP A 156 7.80 -11.76 -7.30
CA ASP A 156 6.58 -11.95 -8.07
C ASP A 156 5.34 -11.57 -7.26
N SER A 157 5.30 -11.95 -5.98
CA SER A 157 4.22 -11.55 -5.06
C SER A 157 4.23 -10.05 -4.79
N VAL A 158 5.42 -9.46 -4.63
CA VAL A 158 5.59 -7.99 -4.46
C VAL A 158 5.03 -7.26 -5.68
N ASN A 159 5.39 -7.67 -6.89
CA ASN A 159 4.89 -7.08 -8.13
C ASN A 159 3.38 -7.19 -8.22
N TYR A 160 2.80 -8.34 -7.87
CA TYR A 160 1.35 -8.53 -7.84
C TYR A 160 0.65 -7.54 -6.90
N TYR A 161 1.12 -7.38 -5.66
CA TYR A 161 0.54 -6.42 -4.71
C TYR A 161 0.74 -4.98 -5.18
N TYR A 162 1.89 -4.68 -5.75
CA TYR A 162 2.21 -3.35 -6.28
C TYR A 162 1.29 -2.97 -7.44
N ASP A 163 1.03 -3.89 -8.37
CA ASP A 163 0.09 -3.69 -9.47
C ASP A 163 -1.34 -3.44 -8.98
N LEU A 164 -1.76 -4.14 -7.91
CA LEU A 164 -3.06 -3.89 -7.30
C LEU A 164 -3.17 -2.47 -6.71
N LEU A 165 -2.08 -1.96 -6.09
CA LEU A 165 -2.04 -0.59 -5.57
C LEU A 165 -2.07 0.45 -6.69
N ILE A 166 -1.32 0.22 -7.78
CA ILE A 166 -1.34 1.07 -8.99
C ILE A 166 -2.75 1.12 -9.57
N GLU A 167 -3.42 -0.03 -9.74
CA GLU A 167 -4.79 -0.06 -10.28
C GLU A 167 -5.80 0.64 -9.38
N ARG A 168 -5.57 0.64 -8.07
CA ARG A 168 -6.40 1.37 -7.13
C ARG A 168 -6.24 2.89 -7.25
N LEU A 169 -5.01 3.38 -7.41
CA LEU A 169 -4.77 4.79 -7.70
C LEU A 169 -5.40 5.17 -9.04
N ALA A 170 -5.23 4.33 -10.06
CA ALA A 170 -5.86 4.49 -11.36
C ALA A 170 -7.39 4.60 -11.27
N GLU A 171 -8.05 3.74 -10.49
CA GLU A 171 -9.49 3.80 -10.28
C GLU A 171 -9.93 5.12 -9.65
N LYS A 172 -9.19 5.64 -8.68
CA LYS A 172 -9.47 6.94 -8.03
C LYS A 172 -9.40 8.08 -9.03
N GLU A 173 -8.32 8.16 -9.82
CA GLU A 173 -8.15 9.18 -10.84
C GLU A 173 -9.21 9.07 -11.93
N PHE A 174 -9.52 7.86 -12.38
CA PHE A 174 -10.60 7.60 -13.31
C PHE A 174 -11.95 8.10 -12.79
N GLN A 175 -12.29 7.86 -11.51
CA GLN A 175 -13.54 8.34 -10.92
C GLN A 175 -13.58 9.86 -10.81
N THR A 176 -12.43 10.51 -10.55
CA THR A 176 -12.29 11.97 -10.57
C THR A 176 -12.60 12.53 -11.97
N ALA A 177 -11.98 12.00 -13.01
CA ALA A 177 -12.25 12.39 -14.40
C ALA A 177 -13.73 12.18 -14.77
N ARG A 178 -14.29 11.03 -14.39
CA ARG A 178 -15.70 10.69 -14.59
C ARG A 178 -16.66 11.63 -13.86
N LEU A 179 -16.27 12.15 -12.68
CA LEU A 179 -17.07 13.14 -11.95
C LEU A 179 -17.20 14.43 -12.77
N TYR A 180 -16.10 14.95 -13.35
CA TYR A 180 -16.15 16.11 -14.22
C TYR A 180 -17.07 15.91 -15.43
N LEU A 181 -17.02 14.72 -16.03
CA LEU A 181 -17.93 14.37 -17.15
C LEU A 181 -19.41 14.43 -16.72
N ARG A 182 -19.75 13.92 -15.53
CA ARG A 182 -21.11 13.95 -14.97
C ARG A 182 -21.57 15.35 -14.58
N MET A 183 -20.64 16.26 -14.32
CA MET A 183 -20.91 17.68 -14.01
C MET A 183 -20.96 18.55 -15.27
N ASP A 184 -20.98 17.94 -16.45
CA ASP A 184 -20.95 18.62 -17.77
C ASP A 184 -19.74 19.54 -17.95
N LYS A 185 -18.65 19.27 -17.21
CA LYS A 185 -17.35 19.97 -17.33
C LYS A 185 -16.47 19.23 -18.33
N TYR A 186 -16.89 19.20 -19.59
CA TYR A 186 -16.31 18.35 -20.64
C TYR A 186 -14.84 18.63 -20.92
N GLN A 187 -14.41 19.91 -20.95
CA GLN A 187 -13.00 20.26 -21.12
C GLN A 187 -12.13 19.71 -19.99
N ALA A 188 -12.58 19.89 -18.73
CA ALA A 188 -11.87 19.37 -17.58
C ALA A 188 -11.84 17.82 -17.61
N ALA A 189 -12.97 17.18 -17.93
CA ALA A 189 -13.02 15.72 -18.05
C ALA A 189 -11.99 15.18 -19.05
N VAL A 190 -11.85 15.85 -20.23
CA VAL A 190 -10.85 15.48 -21.24
C VAL A 190 -9.44 15.59 -20.69
N ILE A 191 -9.12 16.68 -19.96
CA ILE A 191 -7.78 16.87 -19.37
C ILE A 191 -7.49 15.74 -18.38
N TYR A 192 -8.36 15.51 -17.40
CA TYR A 192 -8.16 14.47 -16.39
C TYR A 192 -8.13 13.04 -16.96
N PHE A 193 -8.95 12.73 -17.97
CA PHE A 193 -8.85 11.42 -18.62
C PHE A 193 -7.56 11.24 -19.43
N LYS A 194 -7.04 12.28 -20.07
CA LYS A 194 -5.74 12.22 -20.75
C LYS A 194 -4.60 12.01 -19.77
N GLU A 195 -4.57 12.77 -18.69
CA GLU A 195 -3.60 12.58 -17.61
C GLU A 195 -3.66 11.16 -17.03
N PHE A 196 -4.88 10.64 -16.80
CA PHE A 196 -5.09 9.25 -16.41
C PHE A 196 -4.47 8.25 -17.42
N LEU A 197 -4.67 8.44 -18.71
CA LEU A 197 -4.12 7.55 -19.74
C LEU A 197 -2.59 7.59 -19.84
N GLU A 198 -1.99 8.74 -19.55
CA GLU A 198 -0.54 8.93 -19.51
C GLU A 198 0.07 8.29 -18.26
N THR A 199 -0.58 8.49 -17.10
CA THR A 199 -0.08 8.01 -15.81
C THR A 199 -0.30 6.50 -15.63
N TYR A 200 -1.43 5.97 -16.12
CA TYR A 200 -1.83 4.56 -15.95
C TYR A 200 -2.10 3.87 -17.29
N PRO A 201 -1.09 3.74 -18.14
CA PRO A 201 -1.27 3.22 -19.51
C PRO A 201 -1.78 1.77 -19.58
N ASN A 202 -1.54 0.99 -18.52
CA ASN A 202 -1.93 -0.42 -18.41
C ASN A 202 -3.18 -0.66 -17.54
N SER A 203 -3.87 0.40 -17.09
CA SER A 203 -5.06 0.26 -16.26
C SER A 203 -6.19 -0.46 -17.00
N LYS A 204 -6.93 -1.28 -16.25
CA LYS A 204 -8.16 -1.94 -16.72
C LYS A 204 -9.24 -0.95 -17.17
N ARG A 205 -9.14 0.32 -16.76
CA ARG A 205 -10.05 1.41 -17.16
C ARG A 205 -9.65 2.13 -18.42
N ARG A 206 -8.50 1.77 -19.04
CA ARG A 206 -7.96 2.47 -20.20
C ARG A 206 -8.98 2.60 -21.35
N THR A 207 -9.56 1.51 -21.80
CA THR A 207 -10.56 1.50 -22.87
C THR A 207 -11.81 2.34 -22.52
N GLU A 208 -12.25 2.26 -21.25
CA GLU A 208 -13.38 3.06 -20.77
C GLU A 208 -13.04 4.56 -20.72
N ALA A 209 -11.82 4.93 -20.37
CA ALA A 209 -11.36 6.32 -20.37
C ALA A 209 -11.33 6.90 -21.79
N LEU A 210 -10.79 6.18 -22.78
CA LEU A 210 -10.79 6.55 -24.19
C LEU A 210 -12.22 6.78 -24.71
N PHE A 211 -13.14 5.88 -24.37
CA PHE A 211 -14.55 5.99 -24.69
C PHE A 211 -15.19 7.23 -24.06
N MET A 212 -14.87 7.56 -22.78
CA MET A 212 -15.40 8.75 -22.12
C MET A 212 -14.81 10.06 -22.67
N ILE A 213 -13.57 10.06 -23.13
CA ILE A 213 -12.99 11.17 -23.88
C ILE A 213 -13.78 11.43 -25.17
N ALA A 214 -14.12 10.36 -25.91
CA ALA A 214 -14.94 10.48 -27.10
C ALA A 214 -16.32 11.11 -26.81
N GLN A 215 -16.95 10.70 -25.70
CA GLN A 215 -18.20 11.31 -25.25
C GLN A 215 -18.04 12.80 -24.93
N ALA A 216 -16.98 13.16 -24.19
CA ALA A 216 -16.72 14.56 -23.84
C ALA A 216 -16.49 15.42 -25.07
N TYR A 217 -15.72 14.96 -26.05
CA TYR A 217 -15.51 15.68 -27.32
C TYR A 217 -16.78 15.81 -28.15
N ASN A 218 -17.67 14.82 -28.12
CA ASN A 218 -19.00 14.94 -28.76
C ASN A 218 -19.83 16.07 -28.14
N GLU A 219 -19.83 16.22 -26.81
CA GLU A 219 -20.55 17.31 -26.14
C GLU A 219 -19.91 18.69 -26.35
N LEU A 220 -18.62 18.71 -26.79
CA LEU A 220 -17.91 19.93 -27.18
C LEU A 220 -18.06 20.28 -28.68
N ASP A 221 -18.92 19.58 -29.42
CA ASP A 221 -19.11 19.71 -30.85
C ASP A 221 -17.80 19.42 -31.67
N GLN A 222 -16.82 18.67 -31.09
CA GLN A 222 -15.56 18.28 -31.72
C GLN A 222 -15.64 16.84 -32.27
N PHE A 223 -16.49 16.64 -33.29
CA PHE A 223 -16.90 15.32 -33.77
C PHE A 223 -15.76 14.49 -34.35
N GLU A 224 -14.84 15.09 -35.10
CA GLU A 224 -13.68 14.38 -35.68
C GLU A 224 -12.78 13.81 -34.55
N THR A 225 -12.51 14.61 -33.52
CA THR A 225 -11.73 14.17 -32.37
C THR A 225 -12.48 13.10 -31.57
N ALA A 226 -13.80 13.24 -31.42
CA ALA A 226 -14.64 12.24 -30.76
C ALA A 226 -14.58 10.88 -31.48
N LYS A 227 -14.68 10.89 -32.82
CA LYS A 227 -14.53 9.67 -33.66
C LYS A 227 -13.15 9.05 -33.53
N LEU A 228 -12.09 9.87 -33.50
CA LEU A 228 -10.72 9.38 -33.32
C LEU A 228 -10.58 8.59 -32.00
N TYR A 229 -10.97 9.17 -30.87
CA TYR A 229 -10.88 8.50 -29.58
C TYR A 229 -11.80 7.29 -29.48
N LEU A 230 -13.00 7.35 -30.09
CA LEU A 230 -13.91 6.20 -30.14
C LEU A 230 -13.31 5.04 -30.93
N ASN A 231 -12.61 5.34 -32.01
CA ASN A 231 -11.94 4.32 -32.84
C ASN A 231 -10.78 3.66 -32.08
N ILE A 232 -9.99 4.44 -31.34
CA ILE A 232 -8.95 3.90 -30.47
C ILE A 232 -9.58 2.97 -29.42
N ALA A 233 -10.64 3.41 -28.73
CA ALA A 233 -11.35 2.59 -27.76
C ALA A 233 -11.90 1.29 -28.36
N LYS A 234 -12.41 1.35 -29.59
CA LYS A 234 -12.94 0.20 -30.33
C LYS A 234 -11.86 -0.83 -30.65
N ASN A 235 -10.67 -0.37 -31.05
CA ASN A 235 -9.54 -1.24 -31.37
C ASN A 235 -8.91 -1.88 -30.14
N GLU A 236 -8.92 -1.21 -28.98
CA GLU A 236 -8.41 -1.72 -27.71
C GLU A 236 -9.44 -2.59 -26.97
N ALA A 237 -10.73 -2.46 -27.28
CA ALA A 237 -11.78 -3.19 -26.57
C ALA A 237 -11.68 -4.69 -26.86
N SER A 238 -11.65 -5.49 -25.79
CA SER A 238 -11.71 -6.95 -25.93
C SER A 238 -12.98 -7.38 -26.64
N ALA A 239 -12.88 -8.36 -27.54
CA ALA A 239 -14.01 -8.97 -28.21
C ALA A 239 -15.02 -9.59 -27.23
N ASP A 240 -14.55 -10.01 -26.06
CA ASP A 240 -15.38 -10.64 -25.02
C ASP A 240 -16.13 -9.61 -24.16
N ASP A 241 -15.71 -8.33 -24.14
CA ASP A 241 -16.43 -7.28 -23.42
C ASP A 241 -17.62 -6.74 -24.24
N LYS A 242 -18.67 -7.57 -24.32
CA LYS A 242 -19.92 -7.23 -25.00
C LYS A 242 -20.57 -5.95 -24.49
N LYS A 243 -20.31 -5.58 -23.22
CA LYS A 243 -20.89 -4.37 -22.63
C LYS A 243 -20.22 -3.12 -23.21
N ILE A 244 -18.90 -3.07 -23.22
CA ILE A 244 -18.16 -1.92 -23.78
C ILE A 244 -18.38 -1.80 -25.29
N GLN A 245 -18.42 -2.92 -26.02
CA GLN A 245 -18.71 -2.96 -27.45
C GLN A 245 -20.07 -2.35 -27.78
N LYS A 246 -21.11 -2.71 -26.99
CA LYS A 246 -22.45 -2.13 -27.15
C LYS A 246 -22.49 -0.63 -26.86
N GLN A 247 -21.73 -0.19 -25.85
CA GLN A 247 -21.63 1.23 -25.50
C GLN A 247 -20.93 2.04 -26.61
N ILE A 248 -19.83 1.53 -27.15
CA ILE A 248 -19.11 2.11 -28.28
C ILE A 248 -20.04 2.27 -29.49
N ALA A 249 -20.71 1.21 -29.93
CA ALA A 249 -21.64 1.25 -31.05
C ALA A 249 -22.81 2.24 -30.87
N LYS A 250 -23.31 2.37 -29.63
CA LYS A 250 -24.34 3.36 -29.31
C LYS A 250 -23.80 4.78 -29.40
N THR A 251 -22.58 5.01 -28.92
CA THR A 251 -21.96 6.34 -28.94
C THR A 251 -21.55 6.76 -30.35
N GLU A 252 -21.10 5.85 -31.18
CA GLU A 252 -20.84 6.08 -32.61
C GLU A 252 -22.08 6.68 -33.29
N LYS A 253 -23.23 6.02 -33.15
CA LYS A 253 -24.52 6.52 -33.68
C LYS A 253 -24.93 7.88 -33.05
N LYS A 254 -24.58 8.15 -31.82
CA LYS A 254 -24.88 9.44 -31.17
C LYS A 254 -24.03 10.56 -31.76
N ILE A 255 -22.74 10.31 -31.97
CA ILE A 255 -21.81 11.26 -32.58
C ILE A 255 -22.27 11.61 -34.02
N ASP A 256 -22.57 10.62 -34.83
CA ASP A 256 -23.05 10.85 -36.22
C ASP A 256 -24.34 11.69 -36.28
N LYS A 257 -25.28 11.39 -35.39
CA LYS A 257 -26.52 12.19 -35.30
C LYS A 257 -26.27 13.63 -34.84
N ALA A 258 -25.39 13.81 -33.84
CA ALA A 258 -25.05 15.14 -33.34
C ALA A 258 -24.34 15.98 -34.40
N GLU A 259 -23.40 15.41 -35.12
CA GLU A 259 -22.69 16.06 -36.23
C GLU A 259 -23.65 16.51 -37.33
N ILE A 260 -24.56 15.64 -37.79
CA ILE A 260 -25.58 15.98 -38.80
C ILE A 260 -26.46 17.11 -38.29
N ALA A 261 -26.91 17.07 -37.05
CA ALA A 261 -27.75 18.09 -36.43
C ALA A 261 -27.00 19.44 -36.33
N PHE A 262 -25.73 19.40 -35.96
CA PHE A 262 -24.85 20.57 -35.89
C PHE A 262 -24.69 21.21 -37.28
N ALA A 263 -24.35 20.43 -38.28
CA ALA A 263 -24.20 20.91 -39.66
C ALA A 263 -25.49 21.58 -40.17
N LYS A 264 -26.68 20.99 -39.93
CA LYS A 264 -27.98 21.58 -40.26
C LYS A 264 -28.22 22.92 -39.55
N ARG A 265 -27.90 23.02 -38.26
CA ARG A 265 -28.00 24.25 -37.48
C ARG A 265 -27.12 25.36 -38.05
N MET A 266 -25.84 25.06 -38.32
CA MET A 266 -24.89 26.00 -38.87
C MET A 266 -25.31 26.52 -40.25
N LYS A 267 -25.84 25.64 -41.12
CA LYS A 267 -26.38 26.02 -42.43
C LYS A 267 -27.58 26.97 -42.31
N LYS A 268 -28.50 26.72 -41.41
CA LYS A 268 -29.66 27.58 -41.14
C LYS A 268 -29.22 28.95 -40.60
N ASP A 269 -28.24 28.98 -39.69
CA ASP A 269 -27.76 30.23 -39.07
C ASP A 269 -26.99 31.08 -40.14
N SER A 270 -26.24 30.46 -41.01
CA SER A 270 -25.56 31.14 -42.11
C SER A 270 -26.55 31.73 -43.14
N GLN A 271 -27.61 31.02 -43.45
CA GLN A 271 -28.68 31.55 -44.31
C GLN A 271 -29.37 32.75 -43.66
N LYS A 272 -29.75 32.65 -42.38
CA LYS A 272 -30.36 33.76 -41.64
C LYS A 272 -29.49 35.00 -41.60
N LYS A 273 -28.18 34.85 -41.40
CA LYS A 273 -27.21 35.96 -41.44
C LYS A 273 -27.11 36.60 -42.85
N ARG A 274 -27.20 35.81 -43.93
CA ARG A 274 -27.25 36.36 -45.31
C ARG A 274 -28.48 37.20 -45.54
N PHE A 275 -29.67 36.70 -45.23
CA PHE A 275 -30.92 37.47 -45.36
C PHE A 275 -30.88 38.78 -44.56
N GLN A 276 -30.41 38.75 -43.33
CA GLN A 276 -30.29 39.97 -42.48
C GLN A 276 -29.27 40.99 -43.06
N LYS A 277 -28.25 40.54 -43.79
CA LYS A 277 -27.26 41.42 -44.44
C LYS A 277 -27.87 42.04 -45.72
N GLU A 278 -28.63 41.28 -46.51
CA GLU A 278 -29.34 41.74 -47.70
C GLU A 278 -30.42 42.79 -47.33
N ASP A 279 -31.25 42.55 -46.32
CA ASP A 279 -32.25 43.51 -45.84
C ASP A 279 -31.64 44.84 -45.38
N ARG A 280 -30.48 44.79 -44.69
CA ARG A 280 -29.78 46.03 -44.28
C ARG A 280 -29.12 46.76 -45.44
N GLY A 281 -28.71 46.04 -46.51
CA GLY A 281 -28.15 46.63 -47.69
C GLY A 281 -29.21 47.29 -48.61
N MET A 282 -30.49 46.95 -48.50
CA MET A 282 -31.58 47.54 -49.20
C MET A 282 -32.22 48.78 -48.49
N GLN A 283 -31.80 49.08 -47.26
CA GLN A 283 -32.26 50.21 -46.45
C GLN A 283 -31.31 51.42 -46.48
N ASN A 284 -30.15 51.31 -47.14
CA ASN A 284 -29.19 52.40 -47.40
C ASN A 284 -29.18 52.76 -48.89
#